data_afecd026b88c61f9dc1636feec7a6529
#
_entry.id   afecd026b88c61f9dc1636feec7a6529
#
_cell.length_a   1.000
_cell.length_b   1.000
_cell.length_c   1.000
_cell.angle_alpha   90.00
_cell.angle_beta   90.00
_cell.angle_gamma   90.00
#
_symmetry.space_group_name_H-M   'P 1'
#
loop_
_entity.id
_entity.type
_entity.pdbx_description
1 polymer ?
#
loop_
_entity_poly.entity_id
_entity_poly.type
_entity_poly.pdbx_seq_one_letter_code
_entity_poly.pdbx_strand_id
1 'polypeptide(L)'
;MDLNKPSVIDIPIVHDQRGNLSVVEGGELVPFDIRRLYYLYDVPGGTMRGGHAHRKLRQLIIAASGSFDVILDDGKGRRKFTLNRSY
;
A
#
# COMPACT_ATOMS: atom_id res chain seq x y z
N MET A 1 -12.74 -3.75 -8.36
CA MET A 1 -11.26 -3.76 -8.23
C MET A 1 -10.73 -5.07 -8.80
N ASP A 2 -9.80 -5.00 -9.73
CA ASP A 2 -9.16 -6.19 -10.29
C ASP A 2 -7.90 -6.51 -9.46
N LEU A 3 -7.95 -7.59 -8.68
CA LEU A 3 -6.84 -7.99 -7.82
C LEU A 3 -5.68 -8.63 -8.58
N ASN A 4 -5.84 -8.88 -9.87
CA ASN A 4 -4.76 -9.39 -10.72
C ASN A 4 -3.86 -8.28 -11.24
N LYS A 5 -4.24 -7.02 -11.04
CA LYS A 5 -3.48 -5.86 -11.46
C LYS A 5 -3.28 -4.91 -10.28
N PRO A 6 -2.04 -4.45 -10.07
CA PRO A 6 -1.81 -3.42 -9.07
C PRO A 6 -2.46 -2.10 -9.49
N SER A 7 -3.00 -1.39 -8.53
CA SER A 7 -3.62 -0.09 -8.76
C SER A 7 -3.45 0.79 -7.54
N VAL A 8 -3.52 2.09 -7.74
CA VAL A 8 -3.57 3.07 -6.66
C VAL A 8 -5.03 3.33 -6.35
N ILE A 9 -5.39 3.24 -5.08
CA ILE A 9 -6.74 3.57 -4.62
C ILE A 9 -6.68 4.74 -3.65
N ASP A 10 -7.72 5.57 -3.68
CA ASP A 10 -7.89 6.64 -2.70
C ASP A 10 -8.66 6.10 -1.51
N ILE A 11 -8.14 6.36 -0.32
CA ILE A 11 -8.81 5.95 0.91
C ILE A 11 -9.67 7.14 1.38
N PRO A 12 -10.96 6.93 1.67
CA PRO A 12 -11.82 8.02 2.12
C PRO A 12 -11.29 8.69 3.38
N ILE A 13 -11.45 10.00 3.46
CA ILE A 13 -10.98 10.82 4.56
C ILE A 13 -12.18 11.32 5.33
N VAL A 14 -12.18 11.12 6.65
CA VAL A 14 -13.09 11.77 7.58
C VAL A 14 -12.34 12.93 8.23
N HIS A 15 -12.75 14.15 7.93
CA HIS A 15 -12.07 15.36 8.38
C HIS A 15 -12.90 16.11 9.39
N ASP A 16 -12.26 16.54 10.47
CA ASP A 16 -12.83 17.49 11.43
C ASP A 16 -11.71 18.36 12.03
N GLN A 17 -12.03 19.18 13.03
CA GLN A 17 -11.08 20.09 13.66
C GLN A 17 -9.93 19.37 14.37
N ARG A 18 -10.09 18.09 14.69
CA ARG A 18 -9.06 17.29 15.37
C ARG A 18 -8.08 16.65 14.39
N GLY A 19 -8.32 16.76 13.09
CA GLY A 19 -7.50 16.18 12.04
C GLY A 19 -8.29 15.24 11.14
N ASN A 20 -7.57 14.40 10.43
CA ASN A 20 -8.15 13.47 9.46
C ASN A 20 -8.08 12.04 9.99
N LEU A 21 -9.11 11.28 9.64
CA LEU A 21 -9.18 9.86 9.93
C LEU A 21 -9.47 9.11 8.63
N SER A 22 -8.75 8.03 8.39
CA SER A 22 -9.08 7.09 7.32
C SER A 22 -9.16 5.68 7.89
N VAL A 23 -10.09 4.89 7.36
CA VAL A 23 -10.34 3.54 7.83
C VAL A 23 -10.11 2.57 6.68
N VAL A 24 -9.38 1.49 6.94
CA VAL A 24 -9.25 0.35 6.04
C VAL A 24 -9.91 -0.83 6.71
N GLU A 25 -10.93 -1.37 6.05
CA GLU A 25 -11.71 -2.48 6.57
C GLU A 25 -11.70 -3.60 5.53
N GLY A 26 -11.34 -4.81 5.98
CA GLY A 26 -11.35 -5.99 5.12
C GLY A 26 -12.76 -6.33 4.67
N GLY A 27 -12.92 -6.67 3.40
CA GLY A 27 -14.23 -6.91 2.81
C GLY A 27 -14.99 -5.65 2.44
N GLU A 28 -14.48 -4.47 2.76
CA GLU A 28 -15.07 -3.17 2.42
C GLU A 28 -14.17 -2.41 1.46
N LEU A 29 -13.18 -1.69 1.97
CA LEU A 29 -12.26 -0.94 1.11
C LEU A 29 -11.43 -1.89 0.23
N VAL A 30 -10.99 -3.00 0.79
CA VAL A 30 -10.27 -4.04 0.08
C VAL A 30 -11.11 -5.32 0.05
N PRO A 31 -11.22 -5.99 -1.13
CA PRO A 31 -12.07 -7.17 -1.26
C PRO A 31 -11.39 -8.45 -0.78
N PHE A 32 -10.74 -8.39 0.37
CA PHE A 32 -10.11 -9.56 1.00
C PHE A 32 -10.04 -9.37 2.51
N ASP A 33 -9.89 -10.49 3.22
CA ASP A 33 -9.68 -10.47 4.66
C ASP A 33 -8.25 -10.03 4.97
N ILE A 34 -8.13 -9.11 5.93
CA ILE A 34 -6.82 -8.67 6.41
C ILE A 34 -6.38 -9.64 7.49
N ARG A 35 -5.38 -10.45 7.18
CA ARG A 35 -4.89 -11.49 8.11
C ARG A 35 -3.62 -11.08 8.83
N ARG A 36 -2.88 -10.14 8.27
CA ARG A 36 -1.63 -9.66 8.86
C ARG A 36 -1.49 -8.17 8.61
N LEU A 37 -1.08 -7.46 9.63
CA LEU A 37 -0.63 -6.08 9.53
C LEU A 37 0.84 -6.05 9.91
N TYR A 38 1.67 -5.43 9.09
CA TYR A 38 3.03 -5.10 9.47
C TYR A 38 3.37 -3.72 8.90
N TYR A 39 4.35 -3.07 9.49
CA TYR A 39 4.76 -1.75 9.05
C TYR A 39 6.27 -1.61 9.20
N LEU A 40 6.84 -0.81 8.32
CA LEU A 40 8.27 -0.52 8.31
C LEU A 40 8.46 0.90 8.84
N TYR A 41 9.48 1.08 9.66
CA TYR A 41 9.80 2.39 10.20
C TYR A 41 11.31 2.50 10.39
N ASP A 42 11.79 3.74 10.52
CA ASP A 42 13.23 4.02 10.67
C ASP A 42 14.07 3.42 9.52
N VAL A 43 13.50 3.38 8.32
CA VAL A 43 14.21 2.86 7.15
C VAL A 43 15.09 3.98 6.60
N PRO A 44 16.41 3.77 6.50
CA PRO A 44 17.30 4.81 5.94
C PRO A 44 16.93 5.14 4.49
N GLY A 45 17.08 6.41 4.11
CA GLY A 45 16.84 6.83 2.74
C GLY A 45 17.72 6.06 1.75
N GLY A 46 17.18 5.75 0.58
CA GLY A 46 17.87 4.99 -0.44
C GLY A 46 17.94 3.49 -0.21
N THR A 47 17.36 3.00 0.88
CA THR A 47 17.37 1.57 1.19
C THR A 47 16.31 0.86 0.36
N MET A 48 16.65 -0.30 -0.18
CA MET A 48 15.72 -1.19 -0.86
C MET A 48 15.37 -2.36 0.06
N ARG A 49 14.10 -2.74 0.04
CA ARG A 49 13.59 -3.88 0.80
C ARG A 49 12.65 -4.72 -0.05
N GLY A 50 12.50 -5.99 0.30
CA GLY A 50 11.67 -6.92 -0.43
C GLY A 50 12.49 -7.71 -1.44
N GLY A 51 12.05 -7.75 -2.68
CA GLY A 51 12.74 -8.48 -3.73
C GLY A 51 12.38 -9.96 -3.77
N HIS A 52 11.15 -10.29 -3.37
CA HIS A 52 10.63 -11.65 -3.43
C HIS A 52 9.25 -11.66 -4.07
N ALA A 53 8.88 -12.79 -4.63
CA ALA A 53 7.62 -12.97 -5.33
C ALA A 53 6.64 -13.77 -4.48
N HIS A 54 5.35 -13.42 -4.60
CA HIS A 54 4.26 -14.12 -3.93
C HIS A 54 3.19 -14.46 -4.96
N ARG A 55 2.76 -15.71 -5.00
CA ARG A 55 1.77 -16.15 -6.00
C ARG A 55 0.32 -15.83 -5.59
N LYS A 56 0.01 -15.88 -4.31
CA LYS A 56 -1.37 -15.74 -3.81
C LYS A 56 -1.52 -14.61 -2.80
N LEU A 57 -0.54 -13.71 -2.75
CA LEU A 57 -0.55 -12.63 -1.79
C LEU A 57 -1.37 -11.46 -2.31
N ARG A 58 -2.25 -10.97 -1.47
CA ARG A 58 -3.01 -9.75 -1.69
C ARG A 58 -2.60 -8.75 -0.62
N GLN A 59 -2.21 -7.56 -1.05
CA GLN A 59 -1.68 -6.54 -0.14
C GLN A 59 -2.26 -5.18 -0.44
N LEU A 60 -2.47 -4.41 0.61
CA LEU A 60 -2.65 -2.97 0.55
C LEU A 60 -1.41 -2.33 1.18
N ILE A 61 -0.77 -1.43 0.46
CA ILE A 61 0.44 -0.73 0.91
C ILE A 61 0.10 0.75 1.07
N ILE A 62 0.44 1.32 2.22
CA ILE A 62 0.14 2.70 2.55
C ILE A 62 1.41 3.41 3.00
N ALA A 63 1.64 4.63 2.50
CA ALA A 63 2.66 5.51 3.05
C ALA A 63 2.06 6.26 4.24
N ALA A 64 2.18 5.71 5.45
CA ALA A 64 1.64 6.33 6.65
C ALA A 64 2.31 7.68 6.94
N SER A 65 3.59 7.81 6.60
CA SER A 65 4.33 9.07 6.62
C SER A 65 5.46 9.00 5.60
N GLY A 66 5.94 10.17 5.16
CA GLY A 66 7.02 10.23 4.18
C GLY A 66 6.59 9.76 2.81
N SER A 67 7.54 9.27 2.03
CA SER A 67 7.29 8.77 0.68
C SER A 67 8.25 7.63 0.35
N PHE A 68 7.79 6.74 -0.53
CA PHE A 68 8.63 5.67 -1.07
C PHE A 68 8.06 5.19 -2.40
N ASP A 69 8.87 4.48 -3.13
CA ASP A 69 8.48 3.87 -4.40
C ASP A 69 8.23 2.38 -4.20
N VAL A 70 7.12 1.92 -4.76
CA VAL A 70 6.83 0.49 -4.88
C VAL A 70 7.14 0.08 -6.31
N ILE A 71 8.08 -0.83 -6.46
CA ILE A 71 8.50 -1.34 -7.77
C ILE A 71 7.99 -2.76 -7.90
N LEU A 72 7.21 -3.00 -8.95
CA LEU A 72 6.62 -4.31 -9.23
C LEU A 72 7.18 -4.84 -10.55
N ASP A 73 7.58 -6.10 -10.54
CA ASP A 73 8.14 -6.77 -11.71
C ASP A 73 7.44 -8.11 -11.87
N ASP A 74 6.77 -8.32 -12.99
CA ASP A 74 6.07 -9.56 -13.31
C ASP A 74 6.87 -10.50 -14.20
N GLY A 75 8.15 -10.18 -14.43
CA GLY A 75 9.00 -10.91 -15.35
C GLY A 75 8.91 -10.45 -16.79
N LYS A 76 7.91 -9.66 -17.15
CA LYS A 76 7.69 -9.11 -18.49
C LYS A 76 7.87 -7.60 -18.54
N GLY A 77 7.71 -6.93 -17.43
CA GLY A 77 7.85 -5.50 -17.33
C GLY A 77 7.84 -5.04 -15.89
N ARG A 78 8.23 -3.79 -15.69
CA ARG A 78 8.26 -3.16 -14.37
C ARG A 78 7.27 -2.03 -14.31
N ARG A 79 6.64 -1.87 -13.15
CA ARG A 79 5.80 -0.72 -12.83
C ARG A 79 6.27 -0.10 -11.53
N LYS A 80 6.24 1.22 -11.47
CA LYS A 80 6.63 1.97 -10.28
C LYS A 80 5.45 2.83 -9.84
N PHE A 81 5.14 2.74 -8.55
CA PHE A 81 4.15 3.60 -7.92
C PHE A 81 4.85 4.38 -6.81
N THR A 82 4.71 5.70 -6.82
CA THR A 82 5.22 6.54 -5.75
C THR A 82 4.10 6.79 -4.76
N LEU A 83 4.30 6.37 -3.53
CA LEU A 83 3.34 6.57 -2.45
C LEU A 83 3.86 7.68 -1.55
N ASN A 84 3.10 8.76 -1.44
CA ASN A 84 3.48 9.94 -0.67
C ASN A 84 2.32 10.51 0.16
N ARG A 85 1.22 9.77 0.27
CA ARG A 85 0.04 10.15 1.05
C ARG A 85 -0.45 8.96 1.84
N SER A 86 -1.04 9.24 3.01
CA SER A 86 -1.60 8.19 3.86
C SER A 86 -3.04 7.79 3.48
N TYR A 87 -3.56 8.40 2.46
CA TYR A 87 -4.95 8.17 2.04
C TYR A 87 -5.10 7.95 0.54
#